data_3ad6c19f8343d770a83f81f274d5c610
#
_entry.id   3ad6c19f8343d770a83f81f274d5c610
#
_cell.length_a   1.000
_cell.length_b   1.000
_cell.length_c   1.000
_cell.angle_alpha   90.00
_cell.angle_beta   90.00
_cell.angle_gamma   90.00
#
_symmetry.space_group_name_H-M   'P 1'
#
loop_
_entity.id
_entity.type
_entity.pdbx_description
1 polymer ?
#
loop_
_entity_poly.entity_id
_entity_poly.type
_entity_poly.pdbx_seq_one_letter_code
_entity_poly.pdbx_strand_id
1 'polypeptide(L)'
;MIDLRGKTALVTGSTQGVGSQIAIALASAGAKVLIHGLHEDDHAKGTLERCRSFCPDSQLVCFDLLAPIPELLDGLVAPLLSEHPEISIVVSNAGVYIDPPFLEVSEVGFDRTMHLNVKVGFFLAQAFAKHWVEHHIQGRLLFTGSINGLLSEADHSVYDTSKGALAAMVRSLCVALAPLRIRVNAIAPGLVRTPLTNQILSSDPAALEWMALHTPNGQVPEAHVCGPLAAFLVSDLAEHIHGQTIYIDGGMSAWQQPDIPSAYRAWRNQRPSEI
;
A
#
# COMPACT_ATOMS: atom_id res chain seq x y z
N MET A 1 4.14 14.96 17.04
CA MET A 1 3.69 13.56 17.14
C MET A 1 2.52 13.39 16.20
N ILE A 2 2.44 12.31 15.43
CA ILE A 2 1.29 12.02 14.58
C ILE A 2 0.09 11.73 15.50
N ASP A 3 -1.03 12.40 15.25
CA ASP A 3 -2.27 12.23 16.02
C ASP A 3 -3.44 11.99 15.04
N LEU A 4 -4.08 10.83 15.16
CA LEU A 4 -5.23 10.42 14.37
C LEU A 4 -6.45 10.13 15.25
N ARG A 5 -6.46 10.57 16.49
CA ARG A 5 -7.62 10.42 17.39
C ARG A 5 -8.86 11.07 16.79
N GLY A 6 -9.99 10.39 16.90
CA GLY A 6 -11.25 10.81 16.29
C GLY A 6 -11.33 10.62 14.77
N LYS A 7 -10.34 9.97 14.15
CA LYS A 7 -10.39 9.57 12.73
C LYS A 7 -10.76 8.09 12.63
N THR A 8 -11.57 7.77 11.61
CA THR A 8 -11.88 6.39 11.22
C THR A 8 -11.25 6.11 9.86
N ALA A 9 -10.51 5.01 9.75
CA ALA A 9 -9.78 4.61 8.56
C ALA A 9 -10.21 3.24 8.06
N LEU A 10 -10.51 3.12 6.77
CA LEU A 10 -10.60 1.85 6.06
C LEU A 10 -9.24 1.53 5.45
N VAL A 11 -8.70 0.33 5.70
CA VAL A 11 -7.47 -0.16 5.05
C VAL A 11 -7.76 -1.46 4.33
N THR A 12 -7.74 -1.47 2.99
CA THR A 12 -8.03 -2.68 2.21
C THR A 12 -6.84 -3.63 2.17
N GLY A 13 -7.09 -4.96 2.19
CA GLY A 13 -6.04 -5.98 2.18
C GLY A 13 -5.09 -5.85 3.38
N SER A 14 -5.65 -5.59 4.55
CA SER A 14 -4.86 -5.25 5.74
C SER A 14 -4.79 -6.34 6.79
N THR A 15 -5.09 -7.59 6.42
CA THR A 15 -4.93 -8.73 7.34
C THR A 15 -3.47 -9.16 7.50
N GLN A 16 -2.60 -8.85 6.53
CA GLN A 16 -1.18 -9.22 6.54
C GLN A 16 -0.32 -8.23 5.74
N GLY A 17 1.00 -8.41 5.75
CA GLY A 17 1.97 -7.67 4.94
C GLY A 17 1.95 -6.16 5.18
N VAL A 18 2.13 -5.38 4.12
CA VAL A 18 2.18 -3.90 4.18
C VAL A 18 0.88 -3.33 4.75
N GLY A 19 -0.28 -3.84 4.33
CA GLY A 19 -1.58 -3.37 4.80
C GLY A 19 -1.78 -3.52 6.31
N SER A 20 -1.35 -4.65 6.90
CA SER A 20 -1.45 -4.85 8.35
C SER A 20 -0.56 -3.88 9.11
N GLN A 21 0.64 -3.60 8.61
CA GLN A 21 1.56 -2.66 9.25
C GLN A 21 1.07 -1.22 9.14
N ILE A 22 0.41 -0.87 8.04
CA ILE A 22 -0.29 0.42 7.91
C ILE A 22 -1.43 0.49 8.93
N ALA A 23 -2.31 -0.52 8.98
CA ALA A 23 -3.43 -0.57 9.92
C ALA A 23 -2.97 -0.41 11.38
N ILE A 24 -1.94 -1.14 11.79
CA ILE A 24 -1.35 -1.05 13.13
C ILE A 24 -0.77 0.34 13.38
N ALA A 25 -0.08 0.95 12.42
CA ALA A 25 0.48 2.29 12.58
C ALA A 25 -0.61 3.36 12.72
N LEU A 26 -1.71 3.27 11.96
CA LEU A 26 -2.84 4.17 12.10
C LEU A 26 -3.53 4.00 13.46
N ALA A 27 -3.74 2.77 13.91
CA ALA A 27 -4.31 2.48 15.22
C ALA A 27 -3.41 3.01 16.36
N SER A 28 -2.08 2.82 16.26
CA SER A 28 -1.12 3.34 17.24
C SER A 28 -1.08 4.87 17.30
N ALA A 29 -1.47 5.55 16.22
CA ALA A 29 -1.66 7.00 16.19
C ALA A 29 -3.05 7.44 16.69
N GLY A 30 -3.91 6.50 17.11
CA GLY A 30 -5.22 6.76 17.71
C GLY A 30 -6.41 6.64 16.78
N ALA A 31 -6.24 6.24 15.51
CA ALA A 31 -7.37 6.04 14.60
C ALA A 31 -8.14 4.75 14.94
N LYS A 32 -9.48 4.80 14.80
CA LYS A 32 -10.29 3.60 14.65
C LYS A 32 -10.02 3.02 13.26
N VAL A 33 -9.63 1.74 13.19
CA VAL A 33 -9.27 1.10 11.91
C VAL A 33 -10.27 0.00 11.57
N LEU A 34 -10.82 0.10 10.38
CA LEU A 34 -11.60 -0.95 9.73
C LEU A 34 -10.62 -1.76 8.86
N ILE A 35 -10.23 -2.91 9.39
CA ILE A 35 -9.29 -3.84 8.75
C ILE A 35 -10.08 -4.64 7.73
N HIS A 36 -9.62 -4.67 6.49
CA HIS A 36 -10.33 -5.41 5.45
C HIS A 36 -9.51 -6.61 4.99
N GLY A 37 -10.18 -7.75 4.83
CA GLY A 37 -9.66 -9.00 4.27
C GLY A 37 -10.71 -9.78 3.50
N LEU A 38 -10.28 -10.87 2.86
CA LEU A 38 -11.20 -11.79 2.18
C LEU A 38 -11.96 -12.66 3.18
N HIS A 39 -11.27 -13.12 4.24
CA HIS A 39 -11.79 -14.01 5.26
C HIS A 39 -11.30 -13.63 6.65
N GLU A 40 -12.01 -14.11 7.67
CA GLU A 40 -11.59 -14.05 9.06
C GLU A 40 -10.68 -15.24 9.40
N ASP A 41 -9.41 -15.14 8.97
CA ASP A 41 -8.35 -16.08 9.27
C ASP A 41 -7.49 -15.65 10.46
N ASP A 42 -6.46 -16.43 10.80
CA ASP A 42 -5.56 -16.12 11.93
C ASP A 42 -4.75 -14.85 11.69
N HIS A 43 -4.42 -14.50 10.43
CA HIS A 43 -3.75 -13.25 10.09
C HIS A 43 -4.67 -12.05 10.36
N ALA A 44 -5.94 -12.16 9.96
CA ALA A 44 -6.96 -11.15 10.21
C ALA A 44 -7.15 -10.91 11.72
N LYS A 45 -7.30 -12.01 12.49
CA LYS A 45 -7.43 -11.96 13.96
C LYS A 45 -6.21 -11.32 14.63
N GLY A 46 -5.01 -11.75 14.25
CA GLY A 46 -3.77 -11.19 14.82
C GLY A 46 -3.59 -9.71 14.53
N THR A 47 -3.93 -9.24 13.31
CA THR A 47 -3.89 -7.81 12.99
C THR A 47 -4.96 -7.03 13.75
N LEU A 48 -6.17 -7.58 13.88
CA LEU A 48 -7.26 -6.98 14.63
C LEU A 48 -6.89 -6.81 16.12
N GLU A 49 -6.36 -7.84 16.75
CA GLU A 49 -5.90 -7.81 18.14
C GLU A 49 -4.84 -6.71 18.34
N ARG A 50 -3.87 -6.63 17.42
CA ARG A 50 -2.84 -5.59 17.44
C ARG A 50 -3.44 -4.19 17.32
N CYS A 51 -4.39 -3.96 16.42
CA CYS A 51 -5.06 -2.68 16.28
C CYS A 51 -5.89 -2.35 17.53
N ARG A 52 -6.62 -3.32 18.08
CA ARG A 52 -7.45 -3.15 19.29
C ARG A 52 -6.63 -2.86 20.54
N SER A 53 -5.38 -3.28 20.59
CA SER A 53 -4.50 -2.93 21.72
C SER A 53 -4.21 -1.42 21.80
N PHE A 54 -4.37 -0.67 20.70
CA PHE A 54 -4.23 0.78 20.62
C PHE A 54 -5.59 1.49 20.56
N CYS A 55 -6.51 0.97 19.74
CA CYS A 55 -7.86 1.50 19.57
C CYS A 55 -8.87 0.34 19.65
N PRO A 56 -9.54 0.12 20.79
CA PRO A 56 -10.43 -1.02 21.02
C PRO A 56 -11.60 -1.11 20.03
N ASP A 57 -12.03 0.02 19.46
CA ASP A 57 -13.15 0.11 18.52
C ASP A 57 -12.81 -0.32 17.09
N SER A 58 -11.55 -0.74 16.84
CA SER A 58 -11.14 -1.26 15.53
C SER A 58 -11.90 -2.56 15.20
N GLN A 59 -12.25 -2.74 13.92
CA GLN A 59 -13.12 -3.83 13.47
C GLN A 59 -12.51 -4.54 12.24
N LEU A 60 -12.94 -5.78 12.02
CA LEU A 60 -12.65 -6.54 10.82
C LEU A 60 -13.86 -6.51 9.89
N VAL A 61 -13.60 -6.30 8.61
CA VAL A 61 -14.58 -6.32 7.52
C VAL A 61 -14.11 -7.32 6.46
N CYS A 62 -14.96 -8.28 6.12
CA CYS A 62 -14.66 -9.29 5.11
C CYS A 62 -15.46 -9.05 3.84
N PHE A 63 -14.77 -8.96 2.70
CA PHE A 63 -15.38 -8.83 1.38
C PHE A 63 -14.40 -9.24 0.28
N ASP A 64 -14.89 -9.84 -0.82
CA ASP A 64 -14.06 -10.15 -1.98
C ASP A 64 -13.98 -8.95 -2.93
N LEU A 65 -12.83 -8.29 -2.99
CA LEU A 65 -12.59 -7.15 -3.88
C LEU A 65 -12.51 -7.53 -5.37
N LEU A 66 -12.49 -8.82 -5.71
CA LEU A 66 -12.62 -9.27 -7.10
C LEU A 66 -14.06 -9.28 -7.59
N ALA A 67 -15.03 -9.04 -6.71
CA ALA A 67 -16.42 -8.84 -7.09
C ALA A 67 -16.57 -7.68 -8.10
N PRO A 68 -17.57 -7.72 -8.98
CA PRO A 68 -17.91 -6.59 -9.84
C PRO A 68 -18.10 -5.29 -9.07
N ILE A 69 -17.77 -4.16 -9.68
CA ILE A 69 -17.84 -2.85 -8.99
C ILE A 69 -19.23 -2.55 -8.39
N PRO A 70 -20.37 -2.83 -9.05
CA PRO A 70 -21.68 -2.64 -8.40
C PRO A 70 -21.82 -3.44 -7.10
N GLU A 71 -21.40 -4.70 -7.10
CA GLU A 71 -21.45 -5.57 -5.90
C GLU A 71 -20.50 -5.07 -4.80
N LEU A 72 -19.31 -4.57 -5.15
CA LEU A 72 -18.39 -3.93 -4.20
C LEU A 72 -19.02 -2.69 -3.56
N LEU A 73 -19.70 -1.86 -4.35
CA LEU A 73 -20.32 -0.64 -3.83
C LEU A 73 -21.51 -0.97 -2.91
N ASP A 74 -22.34 -1.93 -3.29
CA ASP A 74 -23.54 -2.32 -2.54
C ASP A 74 -23.20 -3.21 -1.32
N GLY A 75 -22.22 -4.11 -1.45
CA GLY A 75 -21.88 -5.10 -0.42
C GLY A 75 -20.80 -4.66 0.56
N LEU A 76 -19.94 -3.71 0.20
CA LEU A 76 -18.88 -3.21 1.07
C LEU A 76 -19.08 -1.73 1.41
N VAL A 77 -19.15 -0.86 0.40
CA VAL A 77 -19.09 0.59 0.64
C VAL A 77 -20.36 1.12 1.30
N ALA A 78 -21.54 0.76 0.81
CA ALA A 78 -22.79 1.25 1.34
C ALA A 78 -23.02 0.82 2.81
N PRO A 79 -22.80 -0.45 3.22
CA PRO A 79 -22.84 -0.84 4.63
C PRO A 79 -21.83 -0.07 5.48
N LEU A 80 -20.58 0.06 5.02
CA LEU A 80 -19.55 0.80 5.77
C LEU A 80 -19.93 2.25 6.00
N LEU A 81 -20.45 2.95 4.99
CA LEU A 81 -20.87 4.35 5.13
C LEU A 81 -22.14 4.51 5.99
N SER A 82 -22.99 3.49 6.03
CA SER A 82 -24.16 3.46 6.91
C SER A 82 -23.76 3.27 8.38
N GLU A 83 -22.80 2.38 8.66
CA GLU A 83 -22.35 2.06 10.02
C GLU A 83 -21.29 3.03 10.54
N HIS A 84 -20.48 3.59 9.64
CA HIS A 84 -19.33 4.45 9.92
C HIS A 84 -19.34 5.69 9.03
N PRO A 85 -20.34 6.55 9.10
CA PRO A 85 -20.42 7.76 8.27
C PRO A 85 -19.26 8.73 8.52
N GLU A 86 -18.55 8.58 9.63
CA GLU A 86 -17.38 9.37 10.02
C GLU A 86 -16.07 8.94 9.34
N ILE A 87 -16.04 7.88 8.50
CA ILE A 87 -14.85 7.46 7.78
C ILE A 87 -14.26 8.64 7.03
N SER A 88 -13.02 9.00 7.36
CA SER A 88 -12.30 10.13 6.75
C SER A 88 -10.97 9.74 6.11
N ILE A 89 -10.54 8.49 6.27
CA ILE A 89 -9.30 7.96 5.70
C ILE A 89 -9.61 6.66 4.97
N VAL A 90 -9.16 6.54 3.71
CA VAL A 90 -9.22 5.29 2.95
C VAL A 90 -7.82 4.99 2.42
N VAL A 91 -7.32 3.81 2.81
CA VAL A 91 -6.06 3.27 2.30
C VAL A 91 -6.37 2.13 1.33
N SER A 92 -6.20 2.38 0.04
CA SER A 92 -6.28 1.37 -1.01
C SER A 92 -4.96 0.63 -1.10
N ASN A 93 -4.87 -0.49 -0.38
CA ASN A 93 -3.65 -1.28 -0.29
C ASN A 93 -3.79 -2.66 -0.94
N ALA A 94 -4.99 -3.24 -0.98
CA ALA A 94 -5.22 -4.54 -1.58
C ALA A 94 -4.65 -4.61 -3.00
N GLY A 95 -3.98 -5.70 -3.31
CA GLY A 95 -3.38 -5.91 -4.62
C GLY A 95 -2.84 -7.33 -4.76
N VAL A 96 -2.59 -7.73 -6.00
CA VAL A 96 -1.97 -9.01 -6.34
C VAL A 96 -0.74 -8.78 -7.20
N TYR A 97 0.16 -9.73 -7.11
CA TYR A 97 1.26 -9.94 -8.01
C TYR A 97 1.13 -11.37 -8.55
N ILE A 98 0.81 -11.49 -9.82
CA ILE A 98 0.70 -12.76 -10.54
C ILE A 98 1.19 -12.47 -11.95
N ASP A 99 2.47 -12.61 -12.19
CA ASP A 99 3.05 -12.31 -13.50
C ASP A 99 3.79 -13.53 -14.05
N PRO A 100 3.20 -14.21 -15.04
CA PRO A 100 3.94 -15.14 -15.89
C PRO A 100 4.87 -14.35 -16.82
N PRO A 101 5.83 -15.03 -17.50
CA PRO A 101 6.60 -14.42 -18.57
C PRO A 101 5.70 -13.70 -19.58
N PHE A 102 6.14 -12.57 -20.12
CA PHE A 102 5.29 -11.70 -20.96
C PHE A 102 4.54 -12.43 -22.08
N LEU A 103 5.19 -13.39 -22.73
CA LEU A 103 4.57 -14.15 -23.83
C LEU A 103 3.48 -15.14 -23.37
N GLU A 104 3.36 -15.37 -22.05
CA GLU A 104 2.38 -16.28 -21.45
C GLU A 104 1.26 -15.54 -20.70
N VAL A 105 1.28 -14.21 -20.70
CA VAL A 105 0.26 -13.40 -20.05
C VAL A 105 -1.10 -13.68 -20.69
N SER A 106 -2.06 -14.11 -19.87
CA SER A 106 -3.44 -14.31 -20.31
C SER A 106 -4.28 -13.05 -20.09
N GLU A 107 -5.32 -12.84 -20.92
CA GLU A 107 -6.30 -11.76 -20.74
C GLU A 107 -6.92 -11.80 -19.33
N VAL A 108 -7.29 -12.99 -18.85
CA VAL A 108 -7.87 -13.19 -17.50
C VAL A 108 -6.91 -12.75 -16.41
N GLY A 109 -5.62 -13.07 -16.51
CA GLY A 109 -4.59 -12.65 -15.56
C GLY A 109 -4.38 -11.15 -15.58
N PHE A 110 -4.34 -10.56 -16.77
CA PHE A 110 -4.27 -9.11 -16.96
C PHE A 110 -5.46 -8.40 -16.32
N ASP A 111 -6.68 -8.81 -16.65
CA ASP A 111 -7.91 -8.21 -16.14
C ASP A 111 -8.01 -8.31 -14.62
N ARG A 112 -7.66 -9.47 -14.04
CA ARG A 112 -7.64 -9.67 -12.60
C ARG A 112 -6.68 -8.71 -11.90
N THR A 113 -5.46 -8.57 -12.43
CA THR A 113 -4.44 -7.68 -11.85
C THR A 113 -4.88 -6.22 -11.97
N MET A 114 -5.35 -5.79 -13.14
CA MET A 114 -5.84 -4.43 -13.35
C MET A 114 -7.09 -4.13 -12.53
N HIS A 115 -8.00 -5.09 -12.40
CA HIS A 115 -9.20 -4.95 -11.57
C HIS A 115 -8.82 -4.67 -10.12
N LEU A 116 -8.00 -5.52 -9.50
CA LEU A 116 -7.69 -5.41 -8.08
C LEU A 116 -6.72 -4.25 -7.79
N ASN A 117 -5.65 -4.11 -8.58
CA ASN A 117 -4.61 -3.14 -8.30
C ASN A 117 -4.99 -1.70 -8.69
N VAL A 118 -5.93 -1.51 -9.64
CA VAL A 118 -6.26 -0.18 -10.18
C VAL A 118 -7.74 0.12 -10.06
N LYS A 119 -8.61 -0.71 -10.65
CA LYS A 119 -10.03 -0.42 -10.80
C LYS A 119 -10.75 -0.31 -9.46
N VAL A 120 -10.52 -1.25 -8.56
CA VAL A 120 -11.08 -1.23 -7.20
C VAL A 120 -10.71 0.07 -6.47
N GLY A 121 -9.43 0.42 -6.45
CA GLY A 121 -8.96 1.65 -5.79
C GLY A 121 -9.58 2.91 -6.36
N PHE A 122 -9.77 2.97 -7.69
CA PHE A 122 -10.43 4.09 -8.36
C PHE A 122 -11.89 4.27 -7.92
N PHE A 123 -12.67 3.19 -7.90
CA PHE A 123 -14.08 3.26 -7.54
C PHE A 123 -14.33 3.40 -6.05
N LEU A 124 -13.47 2.86 -5.20
CA LEU A 124 -13.47 3.17 -3.76
C LEU A 124 -13.23 4.67 -3.55
N ALA A 125 -12.19 5.23 -4.18
CA ALA A 125 -11.89 6.66 -4.10
C ALA A 125 -13.09 7.51 -4.53
N GLN A 126 -13.75 7.14 -5.63
CA GLN A 126 -14.93 7.86 -6.12
C GLN A 126 -16.10 7.80 -5.12
N ALA A 127 -16.41 6.63 -4.60
CA ALA A 127 -17.54 6.43 -3.69
C ALA A 127 -17.34 7.20 -2.37
N PHE A 128 -16.15 7.07 -1.76
CA PHE A 128 -15.85 7.79 -0.54
C PHE A 128 -15.74 9.31 -0.79
N ALA A 129 -15.19 9.75 -1.92
CA ALA A 129 -15.16 11.18 -2.24
C ALA A 129 -16.55 11.79 -2.37
N LYS A 130 -17.51 11.08 -2.98
CA LYS A 130 -18.93 11.54 -3.03
C LYS A 130 -19.49 11.72 -1.64
N HIS A 131 -19.33 10.72 -0.78
CA HIS A 131 -19.77 10.79 0.61
C HIS A 131 -19.11 11.95 1.37
N TRP A 132 -17.79 12.14 1.24
CA TRP A 132 -17.08 13.22 1.92
C TRP A 132 -17.53 14.61 1.48
N VAL A 133 -17.80 14.78 0.19
CA VAL A 133 -18.34 16.06 -0.33
C VAL A 133 -19.73 16.34 0.23
N GLU A 134 -20.60 15.33 0.20
CA GLU A 134 -21.99 15.45 0.72
C GLU A 134 -22.02 15.78 2.21
N HIS A 135 -21.12 15.18 3.01
CA HIS A 135 -21.09 15.34 4.46
C HIS A 135 -20.04 16.35 4.96
N HIS A 136 -19.40 17.12 4.06
CA HIS A 136 -18.37 18.11 4.38
C HIS A 136 -17.17 17.53 5.16
N ILE A 137 -16.79 16.28 4.88
CA ILE A 137 -15.65 15.60 5.48
C ILE A 137 -14.37 15.91 4.69
N GLN A 138 -13.30 16.30 5.38
CA GLN A 138 -11.97 16.42 4.78
C GLN A 138 -11.36 15.02 4.61
N GLY A 139 -11.53 14.44 3.43
CA GLY A 139 -11.12 13.07 3.13
C GLY A 139 -9.61 12.93 2.87
N ARG A 140 -9.09 11.74 3.13
CA ARG A 140 -7.70 11.38 2.86
C ARG A 140 -7.63 10.03 2.16
N LEU A 141 -7.16 10.03 0.91
CA LEU A 141 -6.90 8.84 0.12
C LEU A 141 -5.40 8.54 0.15
N LEU A 142 -5.04 7.33 0.53
CA LEU A 142 -3.68 6.83 0.43
C LEU A 142 -3.69 5.55 -0.40
N PHE A 143 -2.80 5.47 -1.38
CA PHE A 143 -2.62 4.28 -2.20
C PHE A 143 -1.30 3.59 -1.87
N THR A 144 -1.29 2.26 -1.91
CA THR A 144 -0.06 1.48 -1.84
C THR A 144 0.42 1.19 -3.26
N GLY A 145 1.36 1.98 -3.71
CA GLY A 145 2.08 1.79 -4.95
C GLY A 145 3.14 0.68 -4.86
N SER A 146 4.18 0.84 -5.63
CA SER A 146 5.38 0.00 -5.63
C SER A 146 6.52 0.77 -6.28
N ILE A 147 7.76 0.38 -6.02
CA ILE A 147 8.92 0.77 -6.83
C ILE A 147 8.69 0.44 -8.32
N ASN A 148 7.93 -0.61 -8.60
CA ASN A 148 7.54 -1.04 -9.94
C ASN A 148 6.55 -0.09 -10.66
N GLY A 149 6.10 0.96 -10.01
CA GLY A 149 5.45 2.08 -10.70
C GLY A 149 6.43 3.06 -11.38
N LEU A 150 7.73 2.89 -11.15
CA LEU A 150 8.82 3.70 -11.70
C LEU A 150 9.88 2.84 -12.41
N LEU A 151 10.29 1.74 -11.78
CA LEU A 151 11.26 0.78 -12.33
C LEU A 151 10.51 -0.45 -12.84
N SER A 152 11.14 -1.20 -13.75
CA SER A 152 10.53 -2.41 -14.33
C SER A 152 11.41 -3.62 -14.11
N GLU A 153 10.78 -4.78 -13.95
CA GLU A 153 11.42 -6.08 -13.91
C GLU A 153 10.94 -6.94 -15.08
N ALA A 154 11.79 -7.86 -15.58
CA ALA A 154 11.54 -8.61 -16.80
C ALA A 154 10.23 -9.42 -16.78
N ASP A 155 9.88 -9.97 -15.61
CA ASP A 155 8.72 -10.85 -15.42
C ASP A 155 7.55 -10.16 -14.71
N HIS A 156 7.49 -8.81 -14.74
CA HIS A 156 6.50 -8.02 -14.00
C HIS A 156 5.62 -7.15 -14.89
N SER A 157 5.44 -7.50 -16.17
CA SER A 157 4.85 -6.62 -17.19
C SER A 157 3.45 -6.11 -16.84
N VAL A 158 2.57 -6.96 -16.32
CA VAL A 158 1.21 -6.56 -15.91
C VAL A 158 1.23 -5.81 -14.59
N TYR A 159 2.01 -6.31 -13.64
CA TYR A 159 2.17 -5.65 -12.34
C TYR A 159 2.74 -4.24 -12.47
N ASP A 160 3.85 -4.07 -13.21
CA ASP A 160 4.48 -2.77 -13.50
C ASP A 160 3.47 -1.82 -14.17
N THR A 161 2.72 -2.32 -15.17
CA THR A 161 1.65 -1.57 -15.83
C THR A 161 0.60 -1.10 -14.81
N SER A 162 0.16 -1.98 -13.90
CA SER A 162 -0.83 -1.64 -12.88
C SER A 162 -0.32 -0.60 -11.88
N LYS A 163 0.95 -0.69 -11.46
CA LYS A 163 1.56 0.25 -10.51
C LYS A 163 1.93 1.59 -11.16
N GLY A 164 2.29 1.58 -12.46
CA GLY A 164 2.42 2.79 -13.26
C GLY A 164 1.08 3.52 -13.45
N ALA A 165 0.00 2.78 -13.73
CA ALA A 165 -1.35 3.32 -13.81
C ALA A 165 -1.80 3.93 -12.47
N LEU A 166 -1.50 3.28 -11.34
CA LEU A 166 -1.79 3.80 -10.00
C LEU A 166 -1.04 5.10 -9.72
N ALA A 167 0.23 5.21 -10.08
CA ALA A 167 1.01 6.44 -9.91
C ALA A 167 0.43 7.61 -10.74
N ALA A 168 -0.06 7.35 -11.96
CA ALA A 168 -0.78 8.34 -12.77
C ALA A 168 -2.13 8.71 -12.15
N MET A 169 -2.88 7.72 -11.63
CA MET A 169 -4.17 7.92 -10.97
C MET A 169 -4.04 8.83 -9.74
N VAL A 170 -3.02 8.66 -8.92
CA VAL A 170 -2.76 9.52 -7.73
C VAL A 170 -2.64 10.99 -8.13
N ARG A 171 -1.88 11.30 -9.18
CA ARG A 171 -1.74 12.68 -9.69
C ARG A 171 -3.06 13.22 -10.24
N SER A 172 -3.79 12.41 -11.02
CA SER A 172 -5.06 12.80 -11.62
C SER A 172 -6.13 13.06 -10.56
N LEU A 173 -6.29 12.15 -9.61
CA LEU A 173 -7.25 12.29 -8.51
C LEU A 173 -6.90 13.46 -7.59
N CYS A 174 -5.62 13.72 -7.36
CA CYS A 174 -5.18 14.90 -6.61
C CYS A 174 -5.73 16.18 -7.22
N VAL A 175 -5.55 16.39 -8.52
CA VAL A 175 -6.01 17.59 -9.21
C VAL A 175 -7.54 17.71 -9.17
N ALA A 176 -8.25 16.60 -9.33
CA ALA A 176 -9.72 16.57 -9.31
C ALA A 176 -10.31 16.82 -7.91
N LEU A 177 -9.64 16.36 -6.85
CA LEU A 177 -10.19 16.31 -5.50
C LEU A 177 -9.64 17.38 -4.54
N ALA A 178 -8.50 17.99 -4.84
CA ALA A 178 -7.92 19.05 -4.00
C ALA A 178 -8.86 20.24 -3.77
N PRO A 179 -9.60 20.74 -4.80
CA PRO A 179 -10.58 21.83 -4.57
C PRO A 179 -11.70 21.43 -3.60
N LEU A 180 -11.94 20.13 -3.42
CA LEU A 180 -12.95 19.56 -2.52
C LEU A 180 -12.38 19.25 -1.12
N ARG A 181 -11.14 19.69 -0.83
CA ARG A 181 -10.41 19.44 0.43
C ARG A 181 -10.17 17.94 0.70
N ILE A 182 -10.02 17.14 -0.33
CA ILE A 182 -9.68 15.72 -0.24
C ILE A 182 -8.24 15.55 -0.71
N ARG A 183 -7.37 15.02 0.16
CA ARG A 183 -5.97 14.77 -0.14
C ARG A 183 -5.78 13.38 -0.73
N VAL A 184 -4.90 13.28 -1.73
CA VAL A 184 -4.57 12.02 -2.41
C VAL A 184 -3.07 11.88 -2.49
N ASN A 185 -2.52 10.81 -1.96
CA ASN A 185 -1.09 10.48 -2.03
C ASN A 185 -0.90 8.96 -2.15
N ALA A 186 0.32 8.53 -2.39
CA ALA A 186 0.74 7.14 -2.35
C ALA A 186 2.05 6.96 -1.59
N ILE A 187 2.20 5.79 -0.97
CA ILE A 187 3.50 5.24 -0.60
C ILE A 187 3.88 4.19 -1.65
N ALA A 188 5.16 4.07 -1.96
CA ALA A 188 5.68 3.11 -2.91
C ALA A 188 6.84 2.32 -2.26
N PRO A 189 6.53 1.15 -1.66
CA PRO A 189 7.57 0.29 -1.13
C PRO A 189 8.50 -0.25 -2.24
N GLY A 190 9.79 -0.36 -1.93
CA GLY A 190 10.73 -1.19 -2.66
C GLY A 190 10.65 -2.64 -2.18
N LEU A 191 11.80 -3.30 -2.11
CA LEU A 191 11.90 -4.67 -1.64
C LEU A 191 11.72 -4.71 -0.12
N VAL A 192 10.59 -5.26 0.34
CA VAL A 192 10.25 -5.46 1.76
C VAL A 192 9.80 -6.89 2.00
N ARG A 193 10.07 -7.41 3.20
CA ARG A 193 9.66 -8.76 3.59
C ARG A 193 8.16 -8.75 3.94
N THR A 194 7.43 -9.58 3.23
CA THR A 194 5.98 -9.80 3.38
C THR A 194 5.69 -11.30 3.25
N PRO A 195 4.51 -11.79 3.62
CA PRO A 195 4.14 -13.17 3.32
C PRO A 195 4.28 -13.52 1.83
N LEU A 196 4.03 -12.55 0.93
CA LEU A 196 4.18 -12.74 -0.51
C LEU A 196 5.67 -12.93 -0.90
N THR A 197 6.56 -12.04 -0.47
CA THR A 197 8.00 -12.14 -0.77
C THR A 197 8.66 -13.31 -0.03
N ASN A 198 8.15 -13.71 1.14
CA ASN A 198 8.64 -14.87 1.88
C ASN A 198 8.44 -16.18 1.13
N GLN A 199 7.46 -16.31 0.24
CA GLN A 199 7.32 -17.48 -0.63
C GLN A 199 8.52 -17.60 -1.57
N ILE A 200 8.97 -16.48 -2.16
CA ILE A 200 10.16 -16.44 -3.02
C ILE A 200 11.41 -16.73 -2.17
N LEU A 201 11.56 -16.07 -1.02
CA LEU A 201 12.70 -16.24 -0.14
C LEU A 201 12.84 -17.66 0.42
N SER A 202 11.75 -18.40 0.59
CA SER A 202 11.77 -19.79 1.03
C SER A 202 12.12 -20.77 -0.09
N SER A 203 11.83 -20.42 -1.34
CA SER A 203 12.13 -21.26 -2.51
C SER A 203 13.53 -21.04 -3.07
N ASP A 204 14.10 -19.85 -2.88
CA ASP A 204 15.45 -19.49 -3.33
C ASP A 204 16.25 -18.77 -2.23
N PRO A 205 17.20 -19.44 -1.56
CA PRO A 205 18.05 -18.81 -0.55
C PRO A 205 18.89 -17.64 -1.06
N ALA A 206 19.19 -17.58 -2.37
CA ALA A 206 19.93 -16.48 -2.98
C ALA A 206 19.07 -15.22 -3.21
N ALA A 207 17.73 -15.35 -3.16
CA ALA A 207 16.83 -14.24 -3.42
C ALA A 207 17.01 -13.08 -2.42
N LEU A 208 17.27 -13.36 -1.15
CA LEU A 208 17.52 -12.32 -0.14
C LEU A 208 18.81 -11.56 -0.42
N GLU A 209 19.88 -12.27 -0.80
CA GLU A 209 21.14 -11.65 -1.18
C GLU A 209 20.96 -10.79 -2.43
N TRP A 210 20.26 -11.30 -3.43
CA TRP A 210 19.92 -10.55 -4.64
C TRP A 210 19.14 -9.28 -4.31
N MET A 211 18.09 -9.36 -3.48
CA MET A 211 17.30 -8.20 -3.05
C MET A 211 18.16 -7.17 -2.32
N ALA A 212 19.03 -7.62 -1.41
CA ALA A 212 19.92 -6.74 -0.67
C ALA A 212 20.96 -6.06 -1.58
N LEU A 213 21.48 -6.77 -2.60
CA LEU A 213 22.40 -6.21 -3.59
C LEU A 213 21.74 -5.15 -4.47
N HIS A 214 20.42 -5.27 -4.72
CA HIS A 214 19.65 -4.31 -5.52
C HIS A 214 19.09 -3.14 -4.69
N THR A 215 19.31 -3.15 -3.38
CA THR A 215 18.93 -2.06 -2.50
C THR A 215 20.18 -1.30 -2.04
N PRO A 216 20.37 -0.01 -2.38
CA PRO A 216 21.58 0.74 -2.07
C PRO A 216 22.01 0.72 -0.60
N ASN A 217 21.07 0.73 0.35
CA ASN A 217 21.41 0.60 1.77
C ASN A 217 21.70 -0.84 2.22
N GLY A 218 21.60 -1.83 1.31
CA GLY A 218 21.91 -3.23 1.57
C GLY A 218 20.91 -3.97 2.46
N GLN A 219 19.72 -3.40 2.69
CA GLN A 219 18.74 -3.96 3.63
C GLN A 219 17.42 -4.29 2.93
N VAL A 220 16.81 -5.41 3.31
CA VAL A 220 15.44 -5.80 2.95
C VAL A 220 14.63 -5.85 4.24
N PRO A 221 14.02 -4.73 4.64
CA PRO A 221 13.33 -4.64 5.92
C PRO A 221 12.00 -5.38 5.92
N GLU A 222 11.47 -5.64 7.10
CA GLU A 222 10.08 -6.06 7.29
C GLU A 222 9.12 -4.94 6.90
N ALA A 223 7.88 -5.28 6.55
CA ALA A 223 6.87 -4.33 6.08
C ALA A 223 6.50 -3.19 7.06
N HIS A 224 6.93 -3.29 8.33
CA HIS A 224 6.66 -2.26 9.36
C HIS A 224 7.19 -0.87 8.98
N VAL A 225 8.22 -0.78 8.13
CA VAL A 225 8.78 0.50 7.67
C VAL A 225 7.78 1.34 6.86
N CYS A 226 6.71 0.73 6.33
CA CYS A 226 5.67 1.41 5.56
C CYS A 226 4.67 2.17 6.46
N GLY A 227 4.44 1.67 7.67
CA GLY A 227 3.42 2.21 8.58
C GLY A 227 3.63 3.68 8.97
N PRO A 228 4.81 4.10 9.43
CA PRO A 228 5.05 5.48 9.88
C PRO A 228 4.80 6.52 8.80
N LEU A 229 5.24 6.27 7.55
CA LEU A 229 5.00 7.19 6.44
C LEU A 229 3.53 7.22 6.06
N ALA A 230 2.83 6.08 6.06
CA ALA A 230 1.40 6.03 5.81
C ALA A 230 0.62 6.86 6.85
N ALA A 231 0.92 6.69 8.14
CA ALA A 231 0.31 7.47 9.21
C ALA A 231 0.60 8.98 9.07
N PHE A 232 1.82 9.36 8.72
CA PHE A 232 2.19 10.75 8.46
C PHE A 232 1.37 11.34 7.31
N LEU A 233 1.30 10.66 6.15
CA LEU A 233 0.62 11.18 4.95
C LEU A 233 -0.88 11.36 5.15
N VAL A 234 -1.53 10.56 6.01
CA VAL A 234 -2.95 10.73 6.33
C VAL A 234 -3.20 11.66 7.51
N SER A 235 -2.17 12.09 8.24
CA SER A 235 -2.29 13.04 9.35
C SER A 235 -2.39 14.50 8.87
N ASP A 236 -2.75 15.39 9.79
CA ASP A 236 -2.81 16.83 9.50
C ASP A 236 -1.42 17.44 9.32
N LEU A 237 -0.33 16.77 9.77
CA LEU A 237 1.04 17.20 9.53
C LEU A 237 1.44 17.20 8.05
N ALA A 238 0.71 16.46 7.21
CA ALA A 238 0.90 16.39 5.76
C ALA A 238 -0.14 17.24 4.99
N GLU A 239 -0.68 18.29 5.60
CA GLU A 239 -1.80 19.07 5.04
C GLU A 239 -1.54 19.63 3.64
N HIS A 240 -0.29 19.93 3.31
CA HIS A 240 0.10 20.49 2.01
C HIS A 240 0.81 19.49 1.08
N ILE A 241 0.76 18.19 1.42
CA ILE A 241 1.29 17.11 0.57
C ILE A 241 0.13 16.49 -0.21
N HIS A 242 0.13 16.70 -1.53
CA HIS A 242 -0.89 16.22 -2.47
C HIS A 242 -0.28 15.67 -3.74
N GLY A 243 -0.85 14.60 -4.28
CA GLY A 243 -0.47 14.02 -5.57
C GLY A 243 0.91 13.36 -5.59
N GLN A 244 1.48 13.10 -4.41
CA GLN A 244 2.84 12.56 -4.27
C GLN A 244 2.81 11.05 -4.16
N THR A 245 3.79 10.41 -4.80
CA THR A 245 4.16 9.02 -4.56
C THR A 245 5.53 9.03 -3.87
N ILE A 246 5.57 8.62 -2.60
CA ILE A 246 6.81 8.64 -1.81
C ILE A 246 7.36 7.24 -1.69
N TYR A 247 8.60 7.05 -2.14
CA TYR A 247 9.29 5.76 -2.16
C TYR A 247 9.87 5.42 -0.79
N ILE A 248 9.71 4.15 -0.40
CA ILE A 248 10.28 3.54 0.82
C ILE A 248 11.11 2.35 0.33
N ASP A 249 12.27 2.62 -0.25
CA ASP A 249 12.96 1.69 -1.13
C ASP A 249 14.46 1.54 -0.86
N GLY A 250 14.95 2.12 0.24
CA GLY A 250 16.37 2.05 0.59
C GLY A 250 17.30 2.71 -0.44
N GLY A 251 16.75 3.55 -1.33
CA GLY A 251 17.47 4.28 -2.37
C GLY A 251 17.42 3.66 -3.77
N MET A 252 16.62 2.61 -3.99
CA MET A 252 16.51 1.95 -5.32
C MET A 252 16.12 2.93 -6.43
N SER A 253 15.11 3.78 -6.18
CA SER A 253 14.62 4.76 -7.17
C SER A 253 15.65 5.82 -7.56
N ALA A 254 16.66 6.03 -6.72
CA ALA A 254 17.75 6.99 -6.96
C ALA A 254 18.99 6.34 -7.61
N TRP A 255 18.99 5.02 -7.76
CA TRP A 255 20.18 4.28 -8.17
C TRP A 255 20.10 3.80 -9.62
N GLN A 256 21.12 4.15 -10.41
CA GLN A 256 21.18 3.80 -11.83
C GLN A 256 21.87 2.46 -12.10
N GLN A 257 22.70 1.94 -11.19
CA GLN A 257 23.53 0.75 -11.44
C GLN A 257 23.35 -0.34 -10.41
N PRO A 258 22.71 -1.46 -10.77
CA PRO A 258 22.65 -2.66 -9.93
C PRO A 258 24.00 -3.41 -9.83
N ASP A 259 24.86 -3.34 -10.87
CA ASP A 259 26.13 -4.05 -10.89
C ASP A 259 27.28 -3.21 -10.35
N ILE A 260 27.69 -3.50 -9.12
CA ILE A 260 28.87 -2.89 -8.51
C ILE A 260 30.12 -3.56 -9.10
N PRO A 261 31.02 -2.83 -9.82
CA PRO A 261 32.28 -3.39 -10.30
C PRO A 261 33.05 -4.05 -9.16
N SER A 262 33.77 -5.15 -9.48
CA SER A 262 34.51 -5.93 -8.48
C SER A 262 35.53 -5.09 -7.68
N ALA A 263 36.15 -4.10 -8.32
CA ALA A 263 37.02 -3.15 -7.67
C ALA A 263 36.34 -2.28 -6.61
N TYR A 264 35.08 -1.88 -6.85
CA TYR A 264 34.28 -1.10 -5.90
C TYR A 264 33.79 -1.97 -4.73
N ARG A 265 33.47 -3.25 -4.97
CA ARG A 265 33.16 -4.22 -3.90
C ARG A 265 34.32 -4.40 -2.96
N ALA A 266 35.53 -4.56 -3.51
CA ALA A 266 36.76 -4.68 -2.73
C ALA A 266 37.00 -3.44 -1.85
N TRP A 267 36.79 -2.24 -2.38
CA TRP A 267 36.90 -0.98 -1.63
C TRP A 267 35.86 -0.85 -0.54
N ARG A 268 34.58 -1.21 -0.82
CA ARG A 268 33.48 -1.17 0.14
C ARG A 268 33.71 -2.12 1.32
N ASN A 269 34.22 -3.33 1.05
CA ASN A 269 34.52 -4.34 2.07
C ASN A 269 35.74 -4.00 2.95
N GLN A 270 36.53 -3.01 2.56
CA GLN A 270 37.69 -2.52 3.34
C GLN A 270 37.29 -1.38 4.30
N ARG A 271 36.09 -0.86 4.24
CA ARG A 271 35.61 0.11 5.21
C ARG A 271 35.25 -0.59 6.53
N PRO A 272 35.73 -0.06 7.68
CA PRO A 272 35.29 -0.56 8.99
C PRO A 272 33.77 -0.44 9.10
N SER A 273 33.15 -1.40 9.78
CA SER A 273 31.73 -1.44 10.11
C SER A 273 31.33 -0.40 11.17
N GLU A 274 31.93 0.78 11.15
CA GLU A 274 31.66 1.87 12.07
C GLU A 274 30.85 2.96 11.35
N ILE A 275 29.54 2.82 11.36
CA ILE A 275 28.54 3.90 11.53
C ILE A 275 27.39 3.33 12.33
#